data_05b401dc0e833e6d71a55d042e7a9759
#
_entry.id   05b401dc0e833e6d71a55d042e7a9759
#
_cell.length_a   1.000
_cell.length_b   1.000
_cell.length_c   1.000
_cell.angle_alpha   90.00
_cell.angle_beta   90.00
_cell.angle_gamma   90.00
#
_symmetry.space_group_name_H-M   'P 1'
#
loop_
_entity.id
_entity.type
_entity.pdbx_description
1 polymer ?
#
loop_
_entity_poly.entity_id
_entity_poly.type
_entity_poly.pdbx_seq_one_letter_code
_entity_poly.pdbx_strand_id
1 'polypeptide(L)'
;MKQITPETLYDFQFVSNPRFSPDGKHLAFVVQQADKENNTYKGDLYLLTDAGPMRLTAMGDAKSLTWTPDNTLLFPAARSDEDRRLKEKGEFFTSFYEISPEGGEATHAFTLPCRVLQLRHLEGTRYACLVSYDAVQPTLEAMDEPERAKKLKELSNPLYHTFEDLPFWSNGNGIVAGKRSRLFVYDRADGSLTPVTDMQQEVACFDCRGGHLLYCAASHTGLRSLDNGIYLYDCTARSVRTLLEPGLLRVTNALFWGDSILVLGSDGARYGRNQTVVFYRLNPADGSLSLFADYDRGVGSGVASDARLGSGQIIKALPDKVLFLSIRDHLCHLRALGADGTVSESLTPDCCIDSFDCAGDRLAYVAFVGDGIAELYINGEQKTHFNDWLLRDYSVITPEHHRFTDADGFEIDGWALRPAGFEEGKTYPAILHIHGGPRSLFGELYHHEMQVWANAGYFVFYCNPRGSDGKGDAFADVWGHYGTYDYDNLMQFTDVMLKAYPMVDPARVGVTGGSYGGFMTNWIIGHTNRFCAAVSQRSIANWISFEHTTDIGYYFNLMQHKANTRQNASYLWDISPLKYAPNCTTPTLFIHSEEDYRCWMPEGLSMFTALKFQGCPAKLCLFHGENHELSRSG
;
A
#
# COMPACT_ATOMS: atom_id res chain seq x y z
N MET A 1 -29.87 -16.93 0.70
CA MET A 1 -28.80 -16.03 0.29
C MET A 1 -27.95 -16.71 -0.78
N LYS A 2 -27.38 -15.95 -1.72
CA LYS A 2 -26.43 -16.45 -2.72
C LYS A 2 -25.09 -16.77 -2.05
N GLN A 3 -24.33 -17.69 -2.61
CA GLN A 3 -22.94 -17.93 -2.20
C GLN A 3 -22.00 -16.88 -2.78
N ILE A 4 -21.00 -16.45 -2.02
CA ILE A 4 -19.91 -15.61 -2.49
C ILE A 4 -18.95 -16.50 -3.29
N THR A 5 -18.61 -16.06 -4.51
CA THR A 5 -17.67 -16.72 -5.42
C THR A 5 -16.56 -15.75 -5.81
N PRO A 6 -15.46 -16.19 -6.42
CA PRO A 6 -14.41 -15.27 -6.89
C PRO A 6 -14.95 -14.16 -7.81
N GLU A 7 -15.97 -14.48 -8.64
CA GLU A 7 -16.59 -13.53 -9.59
C GLU A 7 -17.37 -12.41 -8.91
N THR A 8 -17.82 -12.60 -7.66
CA THR A 8 -18.54 -11.55 -6.91
C THR A 8 -17.70 -10.28 -6.76
N LEU A 9 -16.37 -10.38 -6.83
CA LEU A 9 -15.44 -9.24 -6.78
C LEU A 9 -15.70 -8.21 -7.90
N TYR A 10 -16.14 -8.66 -9.07
CA TYR A 10 -16.39 -7.76 -10.21
C TYR A 10 -17.58 -6.81 -10.02
N ASP A 11 -18.47 -7.12 -9.09
CA ASP A 11 -19.66 -6.30 -8.80
C ASP A 11 -19.36 -5.21 -7.75
N PHE A 12 -18.21 -5.26 -7.06
CA PHE A 12 -17.85 -4.30 -6.02
C PHE A 12 -17.54 -2.93 -6.60
N GLN A 13 -18.03 -1.90 -5.92
CA GLN A 13 -17.72 -0.50 -6.19
C GLN A 13 -16.87 0.06 -5.03
N PHE A 14 -15.62 0.40 -5.33
CA PHE A 14 -14.66 0.84 -4.34
C PHE A 14 -14.64 2.35 -4.24
N VAL A 15 -15.09 2.87 -3.10
CA VAL A 15 -15.08 4.30 -2.79
C VAL A 15 -13.72 4.69 -2.23
N SER A 16 -13.15 5.82 -2.69
CA SER A 16 -11.85 6.29 -2.22
C SER A 16 -11.68 7.81 -2.37
N ASN A 17 -10.64 8.35 -1.75
CA ASN A 17 -10.15 9.72 -1.93
C ASN A 17 -11.22 10.81 -1.78
N PRO A 18 -11.95 10.88 -0.65
CA PRO A 18 -12.88 11.97 -0.39
C PRO A 18 -12.12 13.29 -0.25
N ARG A 19 -12.58 14.37 -0.93
CA ARG A 19 -11.96 15.69 -0.90
C ARG A 19 -13.00 16.79 -0.89
N PHE A 20 -12.93 17.65 0.10
CA PHE A 20 -13.70 18.90 0.09
C PHE A 20 -13.11 19.91 -0.87
N SER A 21 -13.97 20.72 -1.50
CA SER A 21 -13.56 21.89 -2.25
C SER A 21 -12.88 22.94 -1.33
N PRO A 22 -12.07 23.85 -1.87
CA PRO A 22 -11.41 24.90 -1.08
C PRO A 22 -12.37 25.74 -0.24
N ASP A 23 -13.59 26.00 -0.74
CA ASP A 23 -14.63 26.74 -0.02
C ASP A 23 -15.43 25.86 0.97
N GLY A 24 -15.13 24.55 1.03
CA GLY A 24 -15.76 23.59 1.91
C GLY A 24 -17.19 23.18 1.56
N LYS A 25 -17.77 23.66 0.45
CA LYS A 25 -19.18 23.40 0.12
C LYS A 25 -19.39 22.03 -0.53
N HIS A 26 -18.51 21.65 -1.45
CA HIS A 26 -18.61 20.43 -2.23
C HIS A 26 -17.71 19.33 -1.66
N LEU A 27 -18.15 18.08 -1.77
CA LEU A 27 -17.35 16.90 -1.47
C LEU A 27 -17.30 16.00 -2.70
N ALA A 28 -16.11 15.87 -3.29
CA ALA A 28 -15.86 14.93 -4.39
C ALA A 28 -15.12 13.68 -3.89
N PHE A 29 -15.33 12.56 -4.57
CA PHE A 29 -14.67 11.29 -4.29
C PHE A 29 -14.55 10.44 -5.56
N VAL A 30 -13.78 9.37 -5.50
CA VAL A 30 -13.57 8.44 -6.60
C VAL A 30 -14.33 7.15 -6.32
N VAL A 31 -14.98 6.60 -7.33
CA VAL A 31 -15.54 5.24 -7.31
C VAL A 31 -14.88 4.43 -8.41
N GLN A 32 -14.30 3.29 -8.04
CA GLN A 32 -13.63 2.38 -8.96
C GLN A 32 -14.30 1.02 -8.97
N GLN A 33 -14.18 0.31 -10.09
CA GLN A 33 -14.71 -1.04 -10.27
C GLN A 33 -13.80 -1.84 -11.20
N ALA A 34 -13.68 -3.15 -10.96
CA ALA A 34 -12.98 -4.04 -11.87
C ALA A 34 -13.80 -4.24 -13.17
N ASP A 35 -13.10 -4.20 -14.31
CA ASP A 35 -13.68 -4.44 -15.64
C ASP A 35 -13.15 -5.76 -16.19
N LYS A 36 -13.93 -6.82 -16.00
CA LYS A 36 -13.57 -8.18 -16.42
C LYS A 36 -13.31 -8.31 -17.92
N GLU A 37 -14.12 -7.61 -18.75
CA GLU A 37 -14.04 -7.75 -20.20
C GLU A 37 -12.75 -7.18 -20.78
N ASN A 38 -12.30 -6.04 -20.21
CA ASN A 38 -11.08 -5.37 -20.65
C ASN A 38 -9.87 -5.66 -19.76
N ASN A 39 -10.02 -6.54 -18.75
CA ASN A 39 -9.03 -6.85 -17.74
C ASN A 39 -8.34 -5.59 -17.18
N THR A 40 -9.15 -4.65 -16.67
CA THR A 40 -8.69 -3.36 -16.16
C THR A 40 -9.57 -2.88 -15.02
N TYR A 41 -9.28 -1.71 -14.50
CA TYR A 41 -10.12 -1.01 -13.53
C TYR A 41 -10.68 0.26 -14.15
N LYS A 42 -11.98 0.48 -14.04
CA LYS A 42 -12.64 1.75 -14.34
C LYS A 42 -12.71 2.62 -13.10
N GLY A 43 -12.64 3.93 -13.27
CA GLY A 43 -12.78 4.88 -12.17
C GLY A 43 -13.46 6.16 -12.64
N ASP A 44 -14.38 6.68 -11.83
CA ASP A 44 -15.11 7.90 -12.12
C ASP A 44 -15.18 8.81 -10.88
N LEU A 45 -15.26 10.10 -11.14
CA LEU A 45 -15.48 11.12 -10.12
C LEU A 45 -16.96 11.21 -9.79
N TYR A 46 -17.23 11.32 -8.50
CA TYR A 46 -18.55 11.56 -7.93
C TYR A 46 -18.53 12.80 -7.04
N LEU A 47 -19.66 13.47 -6.98
CA LEU A 47 -19.94 14.55 -6.03
C LEU A 47 -21.04 14.08 -5.06
N LEU A 48 -20.87 14.36 -3.78
CA LEU A 48 -21.94 14.15 -2.83
C LEU A 48 -22.86 15.37 -2.82
N THR A 49 -24.13 15.16 -3.15
CA THR A 49 -25.21 16.15 -3.10
C THR A 49 -26.21 15.82 -2.01
N ASP A 50 -27.16 16.71 -1.73
CA ASP A 50 -28.24 16.45 -0.77
C ASP A 50 -29.14 15.28 -1.22
N ALA A 51 -29.22 15.01 -2.52
CA ALA A 51 -29.96 13.88 -3.10
C ALA A 51 -29.15 12.55 -3.09
N GLY A 52 -27.90 12.56 -2.64
CA GLY A 52 -26.98 11.42 -2.66
C GLY A 52 -25.82 11.60 -3.64
N PRO A 53 -25.08 10.52 -3.96
CA PRO A 53 -23.92 10.56 -4.83
C PRO A 53 -24.32 10.82 -6.30
N MET A 54 -23.75 11.85 -6.90
CA MET A 54 -23.91 12.22 -8.30
C MET A 54 -22.64 11.91 -9.07
N ARG A 55 -22.72 11.09 -10.12
CA ARG A 55 -21.59 10.78 -11.00
C ARG A 55 -21.26 11.96 -11.90
N LEU A 56 -20.02 12.49 -11.81
CA LEU A 56 -19.55 13.61 -12.62
C LEU A 56 -18.89 13.18 -13.93
N THR A 57 -18.15 12.05 -13.92
CA THR A 57 -17.52 11.51 -15.12
C THR A 57 -18.08 10.12 -15.44
N ALA A 58 -17.99 9.67 -16.69
CA ALA A 58 -18.60 8.42 -17.12
C ALA A 58 -17.74 7.58 -18.08
N MET A 59 -16.48 8.01 -18.32
CA MET A 59 -15.57 7.30 -19.25
C MET A 59 -14.74 6.21 -18.57
N GLY A 60 -14.78 6.11 -17.24
CA GLY A 60 -14.03 5.11 -16.48
C GLY A 60 -12.52 5.38 -16.38
N ASP A 61 -12.07 6.59 -16.72
CA ASP A 61 -10.66 6.97 -16.79
C ASP A 61 -10.21 7.97 -15.71
N ALA A 62 -11.11 8.39 -14.81
CA ALA A 62 -10.85 9.38 -13.76
C ALA A 62 -10.65 8.67 -12.39
N LYS A 63 -9.38 8.40 -12.03
CA LYS A 63 -9.00 7.63 -10.83
C LYS A 63 -8.38 8.48 -9.71
N SER A 64 -8.20 9.78 -9.94
CA SER A 64 -7.71 10.75 -8.96
C SER A 64 -8.29 12.13 -9.24
N LEU A 65 -8.21 13.02 -8.26
CA LEU A 65 -8.76 14.36 -8.38
C LEU A 65 -7.91 15.38 -7.63
N THR A 66 -7.94 16.63 -8.11
CA THR A 66 -7.36 17.80 -7.44
C THR A 66 -8.34 18.97 -7.59
N TRP A 67 -8.73 19.61 -6.50
CA TRP A 67 -9.52 20.82 -6.55
C TRP A 67 -8.66 22.02 -7.01
N THR A 68 -9.21 22.84 -7.88
CA THR A 68 -8.64 24.15 -8.21
C THR A 68 -9.09 25.21 -7.17
N PRO A 69 -8.41 26.36 -7.09
CA PRO A 69 -8.87 27.46 -6.23
C PRO A 69 -10.29 27.97 -6.58
N ASP A 70 -10.71 27.78 -7.83
CA ASP A 70 -12.03 28.21 -8.32
C ASP A 70 -13.13 27.17 -8.07
N ASN A 71 -12.84 26.15 -7.24
CA ASN A 71 -13.75 25.06 -6.91
C ASN A 71 -14.16 24.20 -8.12
N THR A 72 -13.31 24.07 -9.13
CA THR A 72 -13.44 23.06 -10.19
C THR A 72 -12.54 21.87 -9.91
N LEU A 73 -12.77 20.76 -10.59
CA LEU A 73 -12.02 19.51 -10.42
C LEU A 73 -11.08 19.27 -11.60
N LEU A 74 -9.78 19.16 -11.33
CA LEU A 74 -8.78 18.63 -12.25
C LEU A 74 -8.56 17.14 -12.02
N PHE A 75 -8.45 16.39 -13.11
CA PHE A 75 -8.11 14.98 -13.08
C PHE A 75 -7.30 14.57 -14.32
N PRO A 76 -6.34 13.63 -14.18
CA PRO A 76 -5.58 13.15 -15.32
C PRO A 76 -6.42 12.17 -16.14
N ALA A 77 -6.43 12.34 -17.46
CA ALA A 77 -7.10 11.45 -18.41
C ALA A 77 -6.46 11.58 -19.80
N ALA A 78 -6.77 10.63 -20.71
CA ALA A 78 -6.30 10.66 -22.09
C ALA A 78 -7.52 10.51 -23.02
N ARG A 79 -8.16 11.62 -23.39
CA ARG A 79 -9.47 11.64 -24.04
C ARG A 79 -9.46 12.21 -25.47
N SER A 80 -8.52 13.13 -25.77
CA SER A 80 -8.44 13.77 -27.08
C SER A 80 -7.75 12.88 -28.12
N ASP A 81 -7.90 13.22 -29.41
CA ASP A 81 -7.16 12.57 -30.48
C ASP A 81 -5.66 12.77 -30.33
N GLU A 82 -5.24 13.92 -29.79
CA GLU A 82 -3.85 14.20 -29.51
C GLU A 82 -3.31 13.32 -28.37
N ASP A 83 -4.06 13.13 -27.30
CA ASP A 83 -3.68 12.21 -26.22
C ASP A 83 -3.48 10.77 -26.74
N ARG A 84 -4.38 10.32 -27.65
CA ARG A 84 -4.26 9.01 -28.29
C ARG A 84 -2.99 8.89 -29.10
N ARG A 85 -2.67 9.90 -29.91
CA ARG A 85 -1.43 9.96 -30.70
C ARG A 85 -0.17 9.95 -29.83
N LEU A 86 -0.15 10.75 -28.76
CA LEU A 86 0.98 10.79 -27.83
C LEU A 86 1.18 9.42 -27.16
N LYS A 87 0.10 8.77 -26.75
CA LYS A 87 0.14 7.42 -26.16
C LYS A 87 0.65 6.38 -27.15
N GLU A 88 0.17 6.39 -28.39
CA GLU A 88 0.60 5.47 -29.47
C GLU A 88 2.07 5.65 -29.80
N LYS A 89 2.60 6.88 -29.77
CA LYS A 89 4.01 7.17 -29.96
C LYS A 89 4.88 6.77 -28.75
N GLY A 90 4.28 6.45 -27.59
CA GLY A 90 5.02 6.16 -26.36
C GLY A 90 5.59 7.39 -25.66
N GLU A 91 5.02 8.58 -25.90
CA GLU A 91 5.47 9.84 -25.31
C GLU A 91 5.29 9.87 -23.80
N PHE A 92 6.15 10.63 -23.12
CA PHE A 92 6.00 10.94 -21.70
C PHE A 92 5.10 12.16 -21.57
N PHE A 93 3.83 11.93 -21.16
CA PHE A 93 2.89 13.04 -20.96
C PHE A 93 1.84 12.71 -19.90
N THR A 94 1.17 13.76 -19.42
CA THR A 94 -0.05 13.69 -18.62
C THR A 94 -0.96 14.84 -19.03
N SER A 95 -2.13 14.52 -19.59
CA SER A 95 -3.17 15.51 -19.88
C SER A 95 -4.13 15.62 -18.71
N PHE A 96 -4.44 16.83 -18.33
CA PHE A 96 -5.41 17.15 -17.28
C PHE A 96 -6.68 17.70 -17.91
N TYR A 97 -7.81 17.22 -17.40
CA TYR A 97 -9.14 17.68 -17.74
C TYR A 97 -9.78 18.35 -16.54
N GLU A 98 -10.62 19.34 -16.81
CA GLU A 98 -11.30 20.15 -15.79
C GLU A 98 -12.81 20.00 -15.92
N ILE A 99 -13.50 19.85 -14.79
CA ILE A 99 -14.97 19.73 -14.74
C ILE A 99 -15.52 20.56 -13.59
N SER A 100 -16.69 21.20 -13.83
CA SER A 100 -17.43 21.92 -12.79
C SER A 100 -18.12 20.95 -11.83
N PRO A 101 -18.21 21.27 -10.51
CA PRO A 101 -19.04 20.51 -9.57
C PRO A 101 -20.54 20.59 -9.91
N GLU A 102 -20.97 21.59 -10.67
CA GLU A 102 -22.36 21.70 -11.19
C GLU A 102 -22.64 20.70 -12.32
N GLY A 103 -21.63 19.92 -12.75
CA GLY A 103 -21.72 19.00 -13.87
C GLY A 103 -21.35 19.64 -15.21
N GLY A 104 -21.76 19.00 -16.29
CA GLY A 104 -21.39 19.39 -17.65
C GLY A 104 -20.32 18.49 -18.25
N GLU A 105 -19.71 18.91 -19.34
CA GLU A 105 -18.66 18.19 -20.03
C GLU A 105 -17.29 18.58 -19.49
N ALA A 106 -16.44 17.59 -19.22
CA ALA A 106 -15.05 17.82 -18.87
C ALA A 106 -14.26 18.35 -20.07
N THR A 107 -13.57 19.47 -19.90
CA THR A 107 -12.77 20.12 -20.95
C THR A 107 -11.29 19.90 -20.71
N HIS A 108 -10.49 19.82 -21.80
CA HIS A 108 -9.03 19.77 -21.70
C HIS A 108 -8.51 21.07 -21.04
N ALA A 109 -7.73 20.90 -19.98
CA ALA A 109 -7.16 22.03 -19.24
C ALA A 109 -5.72 22.33 -19.67
N PHE A 110 -4.84 21.33 -19.64
CA PHE A 110 -3.44 21.44 -20.08
C PHE A 110 -2.82 20.03 -20.19
N THR A 111 -1.70 19.95 -20.92
CA THR A 111 -0.87 18.74 -21.02
C THR A 111 0.55 19.04 -20.56
N LEU A 112 1.11 18.21 -19.68
CA LEU A 112 2.51 18.29 -19.24
C LEU A 112 3.34 17.23 -19.97
N PRO A 113 4.59 17.53 -20.42
CA PRO A 113 5.45 16.62 -21.14
C PRO A 113 6.19 15.64 -20.21
N CYS A 114 5.47 15.09 -19.23
CA CYS A 114 6.01 14.19 -18.22
C CYS A 114 4.89 13.37 -17.57
N ARG A 115 5.26 12.27 -16.90
CA ARG A 115 4.33 11.43 -16.13
C ARG A 115 4.13 12.01 -14.74
N VAL A 116 3.03 12.71 -14.51
CA VAL A 116 2.67 13.30 -13.22
C VAL A 116 2.09 12.21 -12.30
N LEU A 117 2.68 12.05 -11.12
CA LEU A 117 2.23 11.15 -10.07
C LEU A 117 1.27 11.85 -9.11
N GLN A 118 1.53 13.13 -8.81
CA GLN A 118 0.71 13.95 -7.93
C GLN A 118 0.76 15.40 -8.37
N LEU A 119 -0.41 16.05 -8.38
CA LEU A 119 -0.58 17.48 -8.63
C LEU A 119 -1.21 18.12 -7.39
N ARG A 120 -0.63 19.24 -6.91
CA ARG A 120 -1.22 20.07 -5.84
C ARG A 120 -1.19 21.53 -6.22
N HIS A 121 -2.28 22.25 -5.95
CA HIS A 121 -2.25 23.70 -6.05
C HIS A 121 -1.25 24.28 -5.05
N LEU A 122 -0.43 25.23 -5.51
CA LEU A 122 0.61 25.90 -4.72
C LEU A 122 0.15 27.31 -4.33
N GLU A 123 0.03 28.19 -5.28
CA GLU A 123 -0.54 29.53 -5.13
C GLU A 123 -0.82 30.16 -6.51
N GLY A 124 -1.83 31.02 -6.61
CA GLY A 124 -2.19 31.72 -7.87
C GLY A 124 -2.43 30.68 -8.99
N THR A 125 -1.68 30.79 -10.08
CA THR A 125 -1.73 29.89 -11.24
C THR A 125 -0.76 28.72 -11.14
N ARG A 126 0.02 28.61 -10.05
CA ARG A 126 1.11 27.64 -9.89
C ARG A 126 0.66 26.36 -9.20
N TYR A 127 1.18 25.25 -9.68
CA TYR A 127 0.98 23.89 -9.15
C TYR A 127 2.32 23.21 -8.88
N ALA A 128 2.41 22.47 -7.79
CA ALA A 128 3.49 21.53 -7.51
C ALA A 128 3.18 20.18 -8.14
N CYS A 129 4.13 19.65 -8.90
CA CYS A 129 4.01 18.38 -9.63
C CYS A 129 5.08 17.40 -9.15
N LEU A 130 4.68 16.29 -8.53
CA LEU A 130 5.56 15.13 -8.37
C LEU A 130 5.50 14.31 -9.64
N VAL A 131 6.65 14.06 -10.25
CA VAL A 131 6.77 13.48 -11.58
C VAL A 131 7.64 12.22 -11.53
N SER A 132 7.21 11.15 -12.20
CA SER A 132 8.11 10.05 -12.54
C SER A 132 8.94 10.45 -13.76
N TYR A 133 10.17 10.90 -13.53
CA TYR A 133 11.05 11.48 -14.55
C TYR A 133 12.10 10.47 -14.97
N ASP A 134 12.27 10.28 -16.29
CA ASP A 134 13.26 9.38 -16.89
C ASP A 134 14.47 10.19 -17.40
N ALA A 135 15.67 9.72 -17.10
CA ALA A 135 16.94 10.36 -17.52
C ALA A 135 17.08 10.52 -19.04
N VAL A 136 16.30 9.77 -19.82
CA VAL A 136 16.28 9.87 -21.28
C VAL A 136 15.54 11.12 -21.80
N GLN A 137 14.64 11.71 -20.99
CA GLN A 137 13.75 12.78 -21.45
C GLN A 137 14.49 14.00 -22.03
N PRO A 138 15.57 14.55 -21.41
CA PRO A 138 16.31 15.66 -22.02
C PRO A 138 16.93 15.33 -23.39
N THR A 139 17.34 14.07 -23.56
CA THR A 139 17.88 13.59 -24.83
C THR A 139 16.78 13.54 -25.91
N LEU A 140 15.58 13.09 -25.54
CA LEU A 140 14.42 13.07 -26.43
C LEU A 140 13.97 14.47 -26.85
N GLU A 141 14.03 15.43 -25.94
CA GLU A 141 13.70 16.84 -26.21
C GLU A 141 14.68 17.51 -27.20
N ALA A 142 15.92 17.06 -27.25
CA ALA A 142 16.95 17.56 -28.17
C ALA A 142 16.95 16.91 -29.55
N MET A 143 16.20 15.81 -29.77
CA MET A 143 16.10 15.06 -31.00
C MET A 143 15.11 15.68 -32.00
N ASP A 144 15.36 15.52 -33.29
CA ASP A 144 14.33 15.77 -34.31
C ASP A 144 13.22 14.69 -34.28
N GLU A 145 12.08 14.97 -34.93
CA GLU A 145 10.91 14.08 -34.88
C GLU A 145 11.19 12.64 -35.35
N PRO A 146 11.93 12.37 -36.47
CA PRO A 146 12.25 11.00 -36.87
C PRO A 146 13.15 10.25 -35.89
N GLU A 147 14.16 10.91 -35.35
CA GLU A 147 15.06 10.32 -34.35
C GLU A 147 14.35 10.03 -33.05
N ARG A 148 13.52 10.99 -32.59
CA ARG A 148 12.66 10.87 -31.40
C ARG A 148 11.71 9.68 -31.51
N ALA A 149 10.97 9.58 -32.63
CA ALA A 149 10.04 8.47 -32.87
C ALA A 149 10.72 7.10 -32.84
N LYS A 150 11.92 7.00 -33.46
CA LYS A 150 12.73 5.78 -33.40
C LYS A 150 13.13 5.44 -31.96
N LYS A 151 13.61 6.43 -31.21
CA LYS A 151 14.05 6.23 -29.81
C LYS A 151 12.89 5.83 -28.90
N LEU A 152 11.73 6.45 -29.03
CA LEU A 152 10.53 6.08 -28.28
C LEU A 152 10.09 4.64 -28.56
N LYS A 153 10.18 4.20 -29.83
CA LYS A 153 9.89 2.80 -30.21
C LYS A 153 10.89 1.83 -29.58
N GLU A 154 12.18 2.19 -29.50
CA GLU A 154 13.20 1.39 -28.82
C GLU A 154 12.90 1.30 -27.29
N LEU A 155 12.46 2.40 -26.67
CA LEU A 155 12.13 2.44 -25.25
C LEU A 155 10.85 1.65 -24.93
N SER A 156 9.89 1.59 -25.85
CA SER A 156 8.65 0.83 -25.65
C SER A 156 8.82 -0.68 -25.78
N ASN A 157 9.85 -1.13 -26.48
CA ASN A 157 10.18 -2.56 -26.65
C ASN A 157 11.70 -2.76 -26.65
N PRO A 158 12.38 -2.59 -25.51
CA PRO A 158 13.81 -2.66 -25.41
C PRO A 158 14.33 -4.09 -25.61
N LEU A 159 15.40 -4.23 -26.37
CA LEU A 159 16.10 -5.51 -26.56
C LEU A 159 16.94 -5.93 -25.36
N TYR A 160 17.33 -4.98 -24.52
CA TYR A 160 18.13 -5.20 -23.31
C TYR A 160 17.97 -4.01 -22.36
N HIS A 161 18.31 -4.22 -21.09
CA HIS A 161 18.44 -3.16 -20.10
C HIS A 161 19.87 -3.11 -19.56
N THR A 162 20.34 -1.90 -19.25
CA THR A 162 21.60 -1.68 -18.53
C THR A 162 21.27 -1.11 -17.15
N PHE A 163 21.94 -1.60 -16.12
CA PHE A 163 21.72 -1.20 -14.74
C PHE A 163 23.00 -0.64 -14.13
N GLU A 164 22.91 0.56 -13.59
CA GLU A 164 24.00 1.22 -12.86
C GLU A 164 23.57 1.62 -11.45
N ASP A 165 22.26 1.56 -11.18
CA ASP A 165 21.63 1.96 -9.93
C ASP A 165 20.98 0.78 -9.19
N LEU A 166 20.89 0.90 -7.85
CA LEU A 166 20.06 0.07 -6.99
C LEU A 166 19.02 0.93 -6.26
N PRO A 167 17.75 0.52 -6.24
CA PRO A 167 17.19 -0.64 -6.96
C PRO A 167 17.06 -0.38 -8.45
N PHE A 168 17.26 -1.41 -9.29
CA PHE A 168 17.09 -1.31 -10.74
C PHE A 168 15.67 -1.62 -11.20
N TRP A 169 14.88 -2.30 -10.37
CA TRP A 169 13.44 -2.49 -10.54
C TRP A 169 12.70 -2.17 -9.26
N SER A 170 11.39 -2.10 -9.32
CA SER A 170 10.51 -1.85 -8.16
C SER A 170 9.19 -2.55 -8.37
N ASN A 171 8.68 -3.16 -7.30
CA ASN A 171 7.38 -3.82 -7.33
C ASN A 171 6.27 -2.87 -7.83
N GLY A 172 5.44 -3.35 -8.75
CA GLY A 172 4.39 -2.58 -9.41
C GLY A 172 4.85 -1.59 -10.49
N ASN A 173 6.12 -1.14 -10.46
CA ASN A 173 6.65 -0.14 -11.38
C ASN A 173 7.57 -0.70 -12.48
N GLY A 174 7.93 -2.00 -12.39
CA GLY A 174 8.84 -2.60 -13.35
C GLY A 174 10.28 -2.07 -13.23
N ILE A 175 10.95 -1.89 -14.37
CA ILE A 175 12.31 -1.34 -14.43
C ILE A 175 12.29 0.14 -14.08
N VAL A 176 13.06 0.51 -13.05
CA VAL A 176 13.17 1.90 -12.53
C VAL A 176 14.57 2.49 -12.67
N ALA A 177 15.51 1.74 -13.26
CA ALA A 177 16.84 2.25 -13.56
C ALA A 177 16.75 3.53 -14.40
N GLY A 178 17.46 4.58 -13.98
CA GLY A 178 17.41 5.89 -14.64
C GLY A 178 16.14 6.71 -14.39
N LYS A 179 15.18 6.22 -13.61
CA LYS A 179 13.97 6.96 -13.26
C LYS A 179 14.04 7.51 -11.83
N ARG A 180 13.47 8.71 -11.63
CA ARG A 180 13.39 9.37 -10.31
C ARG A 180 12.02 10.02 -10.10
N SER A 181 11.52 9.98 -8.87
CA SER A 181 10.42 10.83 -8.44
C SER A 181 10.96 12.22 -8.18
N ARG A 182 10.68 13.16 -9.10
CA ARG A 182 11.19 14.55 -9.08
C ARG A 182 10.08 15.54 -8.84
N LEU A 183 10.41 16.67 -8.23
CA LEU A 183 9.49 17.77 -7.96
C LEU A 183 9.70 18.90 -8.97
N PHE A 184 8.58 19.40 -9.51
CA PHE A 184 8.51 20.53 -10.45
C PHE A 184 7.45 21.53 -10.00
N VAL A 185 7.59 22.76 -10.43
CA VAL A 185 6.55 23.80 -10.38
C VAL A 185 6.04 24.05 -11.80
N TYR A 186 4.75 23.89 -12.00
CA TYR A 186 4.04 24.22 -13.23
C TYR A 186 3.26 25.50 -13.04
N ASP A 187 3.39 26.46 -13.98
CA ASP A 187 2.59 27.69 -14.00
C ASP A 187 1.61 27.67 -15.18
N ARG A 188 0.31 27.66 -14.88
CA ARG A 188 -0.76 27.69 -15.92
C ARG A 188 -0.78 29.00 -16.73
N ALA A 189 -0.24 30.11 -16.20
CA ALA A 189 -0.28 31.42 -16.85
C ALA A 189 0.59 31.47 -18.10
N ASP A 190 1.76 30.83 -18.07
CA ASP A 190 2.74 30.84 -19.17
C ASP A 190 3.10 29.43 -19.69
N GLY A 191 2.57 28.38 -19.07
CA GLY A 191 2.84 27.00 -19.42
C GLY A 191 4.23 26.49 -19.00
N SER A 192 4.97 27.26 -18.21
CA SER A 192 6.33 26.88 -17.79
C SER A 192 6.33 25.70 -16.79
N LEU A 193 7.28 24.79 -16.95
CA LEU A 193 7.51 23.66 -16.04
C LEU A 193 8.96 23.75 -15.51
N THR A 194 9.10 24.22 -14.26
CA THR A 194 10.39 24.50 -13.64
C THR A 194 10.80 23.36 -12.70
N PRO A 195 11.98 22.72 -12.88
CA PRO A 195 12.45 21.68 -11.97
C PRO A 195 12.85 22.28 -10.62
N VAL A 196 12.47 21.59 -9.53
CA VAL A 196 12.88 21.88 -8.15
C VAL A 196 14.01 20.96 -7.72
N THR A 197 13.97 19.68 -8.13
CA THR A 197 14.98 18.66 -7.83
C THR A 197 15.67 18.15 -9.09
N ASP A 198 16.83 17.57 -8.93
CA ASP A 198 17.61 16.93 -10.00
C ASP A 198 17.51 15.38 -10.00
N MET A 199 18.34 14.73 -10.82
CA MET A 199 18.39 13.27 -10.93
C MET A 199 19.16 12.57 -9.79
N GLN A 200 19.78 13.33 -8.90
CA GLN A 200 20.51 12.78 -7.74
C GLN A 200 19.61 12.59 -6.51
N GLN A 201 18.37 13.04 -6.60
CA GLN A 201 17.39 12.99 -5.52
C GLN A 201 16.15 12.19 -5.91
N GLU A 202 15.66 11.39 -4.96
CA GLU A 202 14.38 10.68 -5.02
C GLU A 202 13.43 11.32 -4.01
N VAL A 203 12.40 12.01 -4.48
CA VAL A 203 11.42 12.69 -3.61
C VAL A 203 10.41 11.67 -3.07
N ALA A 204 10.29 11.61 -1.75
CA ALA A 204 9.38 10.70 -1.05
C ALA A 204 8.02 11.36 -0.74
N CYS A 205 8.01 12.62 -0.33
CA CYS A 205 6.80 13.37 -0.01
C CYS A 205 7.03 14.87 -0.17
N PHE A 206 5.95 15.63 -0.29
CA PHE A 206 6.00 17.09 -0.30
C PHE A 206 4.73 17.72 0.28
N ASP A 207 4.83 18.96 0.72
CA ASP A 207 3.74 19.81 1.14
C ASP A 207 3.92 21.23 0.61
N CYS A 208 2.81 22.01 0.53
CA CYS A 208 2.78 23.33 -0.10
C CYS A 208 2.17 24.36 0.84
N ARG A 209 2.81 25.53 0.98
CA ARG A 209 2.23 26.66 1.72
C ARG A 209 2.81 28.00 1.24
N GLY A 210 1.94 28.90 0.72
CA GLY A 210 2.28 30.30 0.45
C GLY A 210 3.54 30.48 -0.41
N GLY A 211 3.61 29.86 -1.59
CA GLY A 211 4.76 29.95 -2.50
C GLY A 211 5.98 29.13 -2.07
N HIS A 212 5.89 28.33 -1.00
CA HIS A 212 6.95 27.46 -0.55
C HIS A 212 6.58 25.99 -0.74
N LEU A 213 7.58 25.18 -1.14
CA LEU A 213 7.50 23.73 -1.19
C LEU A 213 8.41 23.13 -0.12
N LEU A 214 7.81 22.38 0.79
CA LEU A 214 8.50 21.51 1.73
C LEU A 214 8.58 20.13 1.11
N TYR A 215 9.76 19.51 1.03
CA TYR A 215 9.86 18.16 0.50
C TYR A 215 10.91 17.32 1.22
N CYS A 216 10.68 16.01 1.22
CA CYS A 216 11.62 15.03 1.72
C CYS A 216 12.22 14.27 0.55
N ALA A 217 13.54 14.17 0.49
CA ALA A 217 14.22 13.46 -0.57
C ALA A 217 15.41 12.67 -0.06
N ALA A 218 15.63 11.48 -0.64
CA ALA A 218 16.80 10.65 -0.42
C ALA A 218 17.82 10.86 -1.54
N SER A 219 19.11 10.73 -1.24
CA SER A 219 20.14 10.63 -2.27
C SER A 219 19.99 9.34 -3.06
N HIS A 220 20.15 9.43 -4.39
CA HIS A 220 20.13 8.27 -5.30
C HIS A 220 21.22 8.39 -6.37
N THR A 221 22.45 8.10 -5.97
CA THR A 221 23.63 8.09 -6.82
C THR A 221 24.25 6.68 -6.78
N GLY A 222 23.86 5.83 -7.75
CA GLY A 222 24.20 4.41 -7.78
C GLY A 222 23.42 3.56 -6.78
N LEU A 223 23.34 3.96 -5.49
CA LEU A 223 22.53 3.32 -4.46
C LEU A 223 21.57 4.35 -3.84
N ARG A 224 20.28 4.03 -3.81
CA ARG A 224 19.29 4.87 -3.14
C ARG A 224 19.46 4.81 -1.62
N SER A 225 19.65 5.96 -0.98
CA SER A 225 19.66 6.06 0.48
C SER A 225 18.28 5.73 1.07
N LEU A 226 18.26 5.20 2.28
CA LEU A 226 17.03 5.02 3.06
C LEU A 226 16.68 6.25 3.89
N ASP A 227 17.68 7.10 4.15
CA ASP A 227 17.54 8.29 4.97
C ASP A 227 17.26 9.50 4.08
N ASN A 228 16.23 10.25 4.45
CA ASN A 228 15.79 11.42 3.73
C ASN A 228 16.29 12.69 4.41
N GLY A 229 16.70 13.67 3.61
CA GLY A 229 16.78 15.06 4.03
C GLY A 229 15.42 15.76 3.92
N ILE A 230 15.27 16.89 4.60
CA ILE A 230 14.11 17.79 4.50
C ILE A 230 14.59 19.12 3.94
N TYR A 231 13.91 19.59 2.89
CA TYR A 231 14.28 20.74 2.10
C TYR A 231 13.09 21.70 1.96
N LEU A 232 13.41 23.00 1.92
CA LEU A 232 12.45 24.07 1.66
C LEU A 232 12.85 24.80 0.38
N TYR A 233 11.96 24.81 -0.61
CA TYR A 233 12.12 25.56 -1.85
C TYR A 233 11.24 26.81 -1.82
N ASP A 234 11.84 27.97 -2.10
CA ASP A 234 11.15 29.24 -2.30
C ASP A 234 10.92 29.44 -3.80
N CYS A 235 9.65 29.48 -4.21
CA CYS A 235 9.27 29.60 -5.62
C CYS A 235 9.54 30.98 -6.19
N THR A 236 9.66 32.01 -5.36
CA THR A 236 9.97 33.40 -5.80
C THR A 236 11.47 33.58 -5.97
N ALA A 237 12.24 33.19 -4.96
CA ALA A 237 13.70 33.23 -5.00
C ALA A 237 14.32 32.14 -5.86
N ARG A 238 13.55 31.11 -6.22
CA ARG A 238 14.00 29.87 -6.92
C ARG A 238 15.22 29.24 -6.24
N SER A 239 15.19 29.17 -4.92
CA SER A 239 16.29 28.67 -4.11
C SER A 239 15.84 27.58 -3.16
N VAL A 240 16.73 26.60 -2.91
CA VAL A 240 16.53 25.51 -1.96
C VAL A 240 17.34 25.78 -0.70
N ARG A 241 16.74 25.55 0.44
CA ARG A 241 17.41 25.52 1.74
C ARG A 241 17.23 24.15 2.38
N THR A 242 18.32 23.52 2.81
CA THR A 242 18.27 22.30 3.62
C THR A 242 17.83 22.65 5.03
N LEU A 243 16.80 21.99 5.53
CA LEU A 243 16.30 22.13 6.90
C LEU A 243 16.77 20.98 7.80
N LEU A 244 16.89 19.79 7.25
CA LEU A 244 17.42 18.61 7.92
C LEU A 244 18.31 17.83 6.95
N GLU A 245 19.57 17.64 7.32
CA GLU A 245 20.49 16.83 6.52
C GLU A 245 20.07 15.33 6.57
N PRO A 246 20.30 14.56 5.48
CA PRO A 246 20.09 13.12 5.49
C PRO A 246 20.94 12.41 6.54
N GLY A 247 20.46 11.28 7.08
CA GLY A 247 21.21 10.40 7.98
C GLY A 247 20.78 10.44 9.44
N LEU A 248 19.89 11.36 9.84
CA LEU A 248 19.38 11.40 11.20
C LEU A 248 18.11 10.58 11.37
N LEU A 249 17.22 10.62 10.40
CA LEU A 249 15.92 9.95 10.42
C LEU A 249 15.58 9.37 9.05
N ARG A 250 14.92 8.23 9.05
CA ARG A 250 14.07 7.82 7.93
C ARG A 250 12.76 8.59 8.02
N VAL A 251 12.64 9.67 7.28
CA VAL A 251 11.45 10.52 7.24
C VAL A 251 10.41 9.90 6.30
N THR A 252 9.18 9.71 6.77
CA THR A 252 8.06 9.23 5.96
C THR A 252 7.14 10.36 5.51
N ASN A 253 7.05 11.45 6.31
CA ASN A 253 6.23 12.61 5.99
C ASN A 253 6.76 13.88 6.66
N ALA A 254 6.54 15.03 6.03
CA ALA A 254 6.77 16.34 6.61
C ALA A 254 5.66 17.30 6.17
N LEU A 255 5.12 18.06 7.11
CA LEU A 255 3.97 18.95 6.91
C LEU A 255 4.22 20.31 7.55
N PHE A 256 3.78 21.37 6.89
CA PHE A 256 3.69 22.68 7.52
C PHE A 256 2.62 22.68 8.62
N TRP A 257 2.96 23.06 9.84
CA TRP A 257 2.01 23.21 10.94
C TRP A 257 2.34 24.39 11.84
N GLY A 258 1.47 25.41 11.85
CA GLY A 258 1.78 26.69 12.49
C GLY A 258 3.08 27.31 11.96
N ASP A 259 3.97 27.76 12.84
CA ASP A 259 5.28 28.30 12.49
C ASP A 259 6.39 27.24 12.44
N SER A 260 6.03 25.96 12.61
CA SER A 260 6.95 24.83 12.58
C SER A 260 6.61 23.84 11.47
N ILE A 261 7.45 22.84 11.32
CA ILE A 261 7.24 21.69 10.46
C ILE A 261 7.04 20.45 11.36
N LEU A 262 5.92 19.73 11.16
CA LEU A 262 5.73 18.44 11.76
C LEU A 262 6.42 17.40 10.89
N VAL A 263 7.30 16.60 11.50
CA VAL A 263 8.05 15.54 10.82
C VAL A 263 7.66 14.19 11.42
N LEU A 264 7.35 13.23 10.57
CA LEU A 264 7.17 11.83 10.93
C LEU A 264 8.43 11.07 10.52
N GLY A 265 9.12 10.49 11.49
CA GLY A 265 10.39 9.82 11.24
C GLY A 265 10.74 8.77 12.29
N SER A 266 11.73 7.94 11.97
CA SER A 266 12.29 6.92 12.86
C SER A 266 13.79 6.81 12.62
N ASP A 267 14.57 6.69 13.70
CA ASP A 267 15.99 6.39 13.64
C ASP A 267 16.28 4.89 13.48
N GLY A 268 15.28 4.04 13.68
CA GLY A 268 15.39 2.57 13.58
C GLY A 268 16.34 1.94 14.59
N ALA A 269 16.74 2.67 15.64
CA ALA A 269 17.82 2.24 16.52
C ALA A 269 17.45 1.05 17.42
N ARG A 270 16.19 0.95 17.86
CA ARG A 270 15.73 -0.09 18.80
C ARG A 270 15.21 -1.34 18.12
N TYR A 271 14.40 -1.17 17.07
CA TYR A 271 13.63 -2.25 16.42
C TYR A 271 13.85 -2.34 14.90
N GLY A 272 14.93 -1.72 14.39
CA GLY A 272 15.25 -1.72 12.98
C GLY A 272 14.12 -1.11 12.14
N ARG A 273 13.78 -1.79 11.04
CA ARG A 273 12.70 -1.31 10.16
C ARG A 273 11.31 -1.40 10.79
N ASN A 274 11.13 -2.25 11.77
CA ASN A 274 9.86 -2.41 12.48
C ASN A 274 9.59 -1.31 13.51
N GLN A 275 10.58 -0.44 13.77
CA GLN A 275 10.38 0.71 14.65
C GLN A 275 9.40 1.70 14.03
N THR A 276 8.38 2.04 14.82
CA THR A 276 7.35 3.02 14.45
C THR A 276 7.96 4.40 14.17
N VAL A 277 7.41 5.10 13.19
CA VAL A 277 7.67 6.53 13.01
C VAL A 277 6.93 7.31 14.09
N VAL A 278 7.61 8.27 14.71
CA VAL A 278 7.06 9.15 15.75
C VAL A 278 7.09 10.60 15.28
N PHE A 279 6.48 11.50 16.06
CA PHE A 279 6.34 12.90 15.69
C PHE A 279 7.49 13.75 16.24
N TYR A 280 8.13 14.52 15.35
CA TYR A 280 9.11 15.54 15.68
C TYR A 280 8.62 16.92 15.27
N ARG A 281 9.11 17.97 15.95
CA ARG A 281 9.03 19.36 15.48
C ARG A 281 10.37 19.78 14.92
N LEU A 282 10.35 20.34 13.72
CA LEU A 282 11.48 20.94 13.05
C LEU A 282 11.23 22.46 12.97
N ASN A 283 12.15 23.23 13.52
CA ASN A 283 12.10 24.68 13.40
C ASN A 283 12.64 25.11 12.01
N PRO A 284 11.83 25.74 11.15
CA PRO A 284 12.30 26.13 9.83
C PRO A 284 13.32 27.26 9.84
N ALA A 285 13.51 28.01 10.95
CA ALA A 285 14.46 29.11 11.01
C ALA A 285 15.91 28.65 11.18
N ASP A 286 16.16 27.69 12.07
CA ASP A 286 17.50 27.21 12.48
C ASP A 286 17.74 25.71 12.21
N GLY A 287 16.73 24.96 11.74
CA GLY A 287 16.84 23.51 11.48
C GLY A 287 16.87 22.65 12.75
N SER A 288 16.59 23.21 13.93
CA SER A 288 16.55 22.43 15.17
C SER A 288 15.39 21.44 15.15
N LEU A 289 15.70 20.16 15.48
CA LEU A 289 14.77 19.04 15.51
C LEU A 289 14.58 18.57 16.95
N SER A 290 13.34 18.40 17.38
CA SER A 290 13.01 17.87 18.72
C SER A 290 11.89 16.84 18.64
N LEU A 291 11.97 15.78 19.48
CA LEU A 291 10.88 14.84 19.66
C LEU A 291 9.66 15.60 20.20
N PHE A 292 8.51 15.43 19.53
CA PHE A 292 7.30 16.14 19.89
C PHE A 292 6.26 15.23 20.54
N ALA A 293 6.03 14.05 19.97
CA ALA A 293 5.16 13.03 20.56
C ALA A 293 5.71 11.63 20.25
N ASP A 294 5.93 10.85 21.30
CA ASP A 294 6.33 9.43 21.22
C ASP A 294 5.07 8.56 21.20
N TYR A 295 4.53 8.35 20.00
CA TYR A 295 3.31 7.58 19.76
C TYR A 295 3.64 6.32 18.98
N ASP A 296 3.75 5.19 19.66
CA ASP A 296 4.26 3.91 19.13
C ASP A 296 3.24 3.07 18.33
N ARG A 297 2.15 3.69 17.85
CA ARG A 297 1.15 3.03 16.97
C ARG A 297 1.28 3.46 15.51
N GLY A 298 2.05 4.49 15.24
CA GLY A 298 2.31 4.99 13.89
C GLY A 298 1.14 5.71 13.23
N VAL A 299 1.39 6.13 11.99
CA VAL A 299 0.43 6.81 11.12
C VAL A 299 0.21 5.96 9.88
N GLY A 300 -1.03 5.62 9.59
CA GLY A 300 -1.39 4.85 8.40
C GLY A 300 -2.68 4.06 8.55
N SER A 301 -3.12 3.45 7.45
CA SER A 301 -4.24 2.54 7.35
C SER A 301 -3.74 1.24 6.71
N GLY A 302 -3.43 0.22 7.52
CA GLY A 302 -2.76 -1.01 7.08
C GLY A 302 -3.49 -2.30 7.49
N VAL A 303 -4.75 -2.22 7.98
CA VAL A 303 -5.54 -3.43 8.24
C VAL A 303 -5.86 -4.11 6.91
N ALA A 304 -5.50 -5.38 6.77
CA ALA A 304 -5.57 -6.09 5.49
C ALA A 304 -7.02 -6.34 5.06
N SER A 305 -7.29 -6.06 3.78
CA SER A 305 -8.48 -6.46 3.04
C SER A 305 -8.14 -6.50 1.56
N ASP A 306 -8.62 -7.52 0.86
CA ASP A 306 -8.53 -7.63 -0.61
C ASP A 306 -9.73 -6.99 -1.34
N ALA A 307 -10.70 -6.47 -0.58
CA ALA A 307 -11.84 -5.72 -1.09
C ALA A 307 -11.62 -4.19 -0.98
N ARG A 308 -10.45 -3.73 -1.42
CA ARG A 308 -10.01 -2.34 -1.35
C ARG A 308 -9.32 -1.92 -2.65
N LEU A 309 -9.68 -0.75 -3.18
CA LEU A 309 -9.05 -0.17 -4.35
C LEU A 309 -8.99 1.35 -4.21
N GLY A 310 -7.88 1.95 -4.66
CA GLY A 310 -7.64 3.38 -4.52
C GLY A 310 -6.96 3.75 -3.20
N SER A 311 -6.70 5.02 -3.04
CA SER A 311 -6.03 5.60 -1.87
C SER A 311 -6.63 6.97 -1.54
N GLY A 312 -6.25 7.56 -0.42
CA GLY A 312 -6.71 8.88 -0.03
C GLY A 312 -5.81 9.49 1.04
N GLN A 313 -6.26 10.57 1.63
CA GLN A 313 -5.54 11.29 2.67
C GLN A 313 -5.61 10.54 3.99
N ILE A 314 -4.45 10.38 4.63
CA ILE A 314 -4.30 9.72 5.93
C ILE A 314 -3.80 10.66 7.03
N ILE A 315 -3.39 11.88 6.66
CA ILE A 315 -2.91 12.90 7.59
C ILE A 315 -3.25 14.29 7.06
N LYS A 316 -3.71 15.21 7.92
CA LYS A 316 -4.05 16.59 7.59
C LYS A 316 -3.73 17.53 8.74
N ALA A 317 -2.89 18.55 8.47
CA ALA A 317 -2.65 19.61 9.41
C ALA A 317 -3.82 20.63 9.39
N LEU A 318 -4.31 20.98 10.57
CA LEU A 318 -5.26 22.04 10.83
C LEU A 318 -4.58 23.10 11.70
N PRO A 319 -5.12 24.32 11.83
CA PRO A 319 -4.46 25.38 12.60
C PRO A 319 -4.13 24.98 14.05
N ASP A 320 -5.01 24.25 14.73
CA ASP A 320 -4.94 23.89 16.14
C ASP A 320 -4.49 22.44 16.43
N LYS A 321 -4.54 21.57 15.43
CA LYS A 321 -4.25 20.13 15.56
C LYS A 321 -3.86 19.48 14.24
N VAL A 322 -3.32 18.26 14.31
CA VAL A 322 -3.13 17.43 13.12
C VAL A 322 -4.01 16.20 13.24
N LEU A 323 -4.87 16.00 12.26
CA LEU A 323 -5.67 14.77 12.14
C LEU A 323 -4.87 13.71 11.40
N PHE A 324 -4.94 12.46 11.87
CA PHE A 324 -4.25 11.34 11.23
C PHE A 324 -4.93 10.00 11.50
N LEU A 325 -4.78 9.08 10.57
CA LEU A 325 -5.19 7.68 10.74
C LEU A 325 -4.12 6.92 11.51
N SER A 326 -4.55 6.07 12.42
CA SER A 326 -3.67 5.21 13.20
C SER A 326 -4.35 3.90 13.56
N ILE A 327 -3.58 2.82 13.47
CA ILE A 327 -4.04 1.49 13.85
C ILE A 327 -3.85 1.30 15.35
N ARG A 328 -4.89 0.78 15.99
CA ARG A 328 -4.82 0.28 17.35
C ARG A 328 -5.54 -1.06 17.42
N ASP A 329 -4.85 -2.05 17.97
CA ASP A 329 -5.28 -3.44 17.99
C ASP A 329 -5.52 -3.96 16.56
N HIS A 330 -6.74 -4.03 16.09
CA HIS A 330 -7.10 -4.55 14.76
C HIS A 330 -8.00 -3.59 13.94
N LEU A 331 -8.11 -2.32 14.36
CA LEU A 331 -8.90 -1.27 13.70
C LEU A 331 -8.05 -0.04 13.39
N CYS A 332 -8.39 0.65 12.31
CA CYS A 332 -7.80 1.93 11.93
C CYS A 332 -8.75 3.08 12.28
N HIS A 333 -8.31 3.97 13.18
CA HIS A 333 -9.10 5.08 13.68
C HIS A 333 -8.54 6.44 13.26
N LEU A 334 -9.42 7.45 13.21
CA LEU A 334 -9.01 8.85 13.12
C LEU A 334 -8.67 9.39 14.51
N ARG A 335 -7.51 10.05 14.63
CA ARG A 335 -6.99 10.66 15.85
C ARG A 335 -6.55 12.09 15.59
N ALA A 336 -6.38 12.84 16.66
CA ALA A 336 -5.80 14.18 16.62
C ALA A 336 -4.53 14.26 17.48
N LEU A 337 -3.49 14.89 16.92
CA LEU A 337 -2.30 15.33 17.64
C LEU A 337 -2.50 16.81 18.00
N GLY A 338 -2.57 17.12 19.29
CA GLY A 338 -2.72 18.46 19.82
C GLY A 338 -1.42 19.27 19.78
N ALA A 339 -1.54 20.59 19.93
CA ALA A 339 -0.40 21.51 19.97
C ALA A 339 0.54 21.26 21.17
N ASP A 340 0.09 20.57 22.18
CA ASP A 340 0.83 20.15 23.36
C ASP A 340 1.53 18.77 23.22
N GLY A 341 1.37 18.10 22.06
CA GLY A 341 1.93 16.76 21.80
C GLY A 341 1.03 15.61 22.26
N THR A 342 -0.15 15.89 22.80
CA THR A 342 -1.08 14.83 23.19
C THR A 342 -1.78 14.23 21.98
N VAL A 343 -1.96 12.90 21.98
CA VAL A 343 -2.73 12.18 20.96
C VAL A 343 -4.09 11.82 21.56
N SER A 344 -5.16 12.19 20.87
CA SER A 344 -6.54 11.91 21.31
C SER A 344 -6.87 10.42 21.27
N GLU A 345 -7.92 10.02 21.95
CA GLU A 345 -8.64 8.78 21.66
C GLU A 345 -9.29 8.85 20.25
N SER A 346 -9.96 7.77 19.82
CA SER A 346 -10.62 7.76 18.51
C SER A 346 -11.66 8.89 18.41
N LEU A 347 -11.63 9.59 17.26
CA LEU A 347 -12.62 10.62 16.93
C LEU A 347 -13.82 10.07 16.16
N THR A 348 -13.83 8.77 15.89
CA THR A 348 -14.85 8.07 15.09
C THR A 348 -15.36 6.86 15.85
N PRO A 349 -16.58 6.37 15.53
CA PRO A 349 -17.07 5.08 16.05
C PRO A 349 -16.15 3.93 15.70
N ASP A 350 -16.44 2.73 16.21
CA ASP A 350 -15.75 1.49 15.86
C ASP A 350 -15.96 1.17 14.37
N CYS A 351 -14.93 1.46 13.58
CA CYS A 351 -14.87 1.25 12.15
C CYS A 351 -13.40 1.23 11.72
N CYS A 352 -13.12 0.77 10.52
CA CYS A 352 -11.78 0.84 9.96
C CYS A 352 -11.73 1.85 8.82
N ILE A 353 -11.05 2.97 9.04
CA ILE A 353 -10.98 4.09 8.11
C ILE A 353 -9.82 3.90 7.13
N ASP A 354 -10.08 4.10 5.84
CA ASP A 354 -9.07 4.06 4.77
C ASP A 354 -8.53 5.44 4.41
N SER A 355 -9.41 6.45 4.41
CA SER A 355 -9.04 7.82 4.05
C SER A 355 -10.08 8.80 4.59
N PHE A 356 -9.68 10.05 4.75
CA PHE A 356 -10.57 11.11 5.24
C PHE A 356 -10.23 12.47 4.64
N ASP A 357 -11.17 13.40 4.77
CA ASP A 357 -10.95 14.83 4.64
C ASP A 357 -11.93 15.60 5.55
N CYS A 358 -11.65 16.87 5.83
CA CYS A 358 -12.53 17.71 6.65
C CYS A 358 -12.55 19.16 6.17
N ALA A 359 -13.70 19.81 6.38
CA ALA A 359 -13.90 21.23 6.15
C ALA A 359 -14.86 21.79 7.21
N GLY A 360 -14.37 22.72 8.04
CA GLY A 360 -15.11 23.17 9.21
C GLY A 360 -15.39 22.04 10.18
N ASP A 361 -16.66 21.86 10.53
CA ASP A 361 -17.19 20.80 11.39
C ASP A 361 -17.60 19.52 10.62
N ARG A 362 -17.45 19.51 9.29
CA ARG A 362 -17.75 18.35 8.44
C ARG A 362 -16.53 17.47 8.33
N LEU A 363 -16.64 16.23 8.81
CA LEU A 363 -15.65 15.17 8.67
C LEU A 363 -16.17 14.12 7.70
N ALA A 364 -15.55 13.99 6.52
CA ALA A 364 -15.82 12.95 5.56
C ALA A 364 -14.76 11.85 5.65
N TYR A 365 -15.18 10.59 5.65
CA TYR A 365 -14.25 9.46 5.65
C TYR A 365 -14.82 8.24 4.93
N VAL A 366 -13.93 7.46 4.34
CA VAL A 366 -14.23 6.15 3.74
C VAL A 366 -13.86 5.09 4.75
N ALA A 367 -14.81 4.22 5.10
CA ALA A 367 -14.60 3.23 6.14
C ALA A 367 -15.35 1.92 5.89
N PHE A 368 -14.75 0.83 6.38
CA PHE A 368 -15.42 -0.45 6.59
C PHE A 368 -16.18 -0.38 7.92
N VAL A 369 -17.46 -0.72 7.91
CA VAL A 369 -18.33 -0.79 9.09
C VAL A 369 -19.06 -2.13 9.09
N GLY A 370 -18.92 -2.90 10.18
CA GLY A 370 -19.43 -4.26 10.24
C GLY A 370 -18.86 -5.17 9.15
N ASP A 371 -19.69 -6.05 8.61
CA ASP A 371 -19.29 -7.06 7.62
C ASP A 371 -19.34 -6.56 6.16
N GLY A 372 -19.58 -5.24 5.96
CA GLY A 372 -19.72 -4.64 4.62
C GLY A 372 -18.37 -4.22 4.01
N ILE A 373 -18.45 -3.75 2.76
CA ILE A 373 -17.33 -3.10 2.06
C ILE A 373 -17.35 -1.60 2.36
N ALA A 374 -16.21 -0.94 2.22
CA ALA A 374 -16.04 0.47 2.56
C ALA A 374 -17.02 1.38 1.78
N GLU A 375 -17.66 2.29 2.51
CA GLU A 375 -18.56 3.32 2.03
C GLU A 375 -18.14 4.70 2.54
N LEU A 376 -18.71 5.77 1.99
CA LEU A 376 -18.47 7.15 2.42
C LEU A 376 -19.39 7.53 3.58
N TYR A 377 -18.80 8.13 4.61
CA TYR A 377 -19.48 8.64 5.80
C TYR A 377 -19.19 10.14 5.98
N ILE A 378 -20.18 10.87 6.52
CA ILE A 378 -19.98 12.24 7.04
C ILE A 378 -20.47 12.29 8.48
N ASN A 379 -19.58 12.69 9.40
CA ASN A 379 -19.89 12.83 10.84
C ASN A 379 -20.58 11.59 11.44
N GLY A 380 -20.22 10.38 10.99
CA GLY A 380 -20.78 9.10 11.44
C GLY A 380 -21.99 8.61 10.65
N GLU A 381 -22.53 9.41 9.74
CA GLU A 381 -23.68 9.00 8.92
C GLU A 381 -23.21 8.47 7.55
N GLN A 382 -23.65 7.28 7.17
CA GLN A 382 -23.38 6.69 5.86
C GLN A 382 -24.05 7.50 4.74
N LYS A 383 -23.30 7.84 3.69
CA LYS A 383 -23.75 8.69 2.58
C LYS A 383 -23.75 7.98 1.24
N THR A 384 -23.07 6.84 1.13
CA THR A 384 -23.10 6.00 -0.06
C THR A 384 -23.55 4.57 0.28
N HIS A 385 -24.15 3.88 -0.68
CA HIS A 385 -24.77 2.58 -0.52
C HIS A 385 -24.46 1.69 -1.72
N PHE A 386 -23.26 1.84 -2.29
CA PHE A 386 -22.86 1.15 -3.52
C PHE A 386 -22.81 -0.37 -3.35
N ASN A 387 -22.47 -0.85 -2.14
CA ASN A 387 -22.26 -2.26 -1.86
C ASN A 387 -23.28 -2.88 -0.88
N ASP A 388 -24.33 -2.18 -0.49
CA ASP A 388 -25.38 -2.70 0.43
C ASP A 388 -26.04 -4.00 -0.05
N TRP A 389 -26.03 -4.24 -1.38
CA TRP A 389 -26.52 -5.47 -1.99
C TRP A 389 -25.79 -6.72 -1.49
N LEU A 390 -24.52 -6.59 -1.10
CA LEU A 390 -23.70 -7.71 -0.61
C LEU A 390 -24.32 -8.34 0.63
N LEU A 391 -24.59 -7.55 1.67
CA LEU A 391 -25.19 -8.02 2.91
C LEU A 391 -26.65 -8.44 2.75
N ARG A 392 -27.38 -7.83 1.81
CA ARG A 392 -28.76 -8.16 1.54
C ARG A 392 -28.93 -9.49 0.80
N ASP A 393 -28.10 -9.78 -0.19
CA ASP A 393 -28.32 -10.84 -1.17
C ASP A 393 -27.39 -12.06 -0.98
N TYR A 394 -26.24 -11.89 -0.33
CA TYR A 394 -25.19 -12.90 -0.22
C TYR A 394 -24.94 -13.38 1.22
N SER A 395 -24.38 -14.58 1.33
CA SER A 395 -24.04 -15.20 2.62
C SER A 395 -22.67 -14.71 3.10
N VAL A 396 -22.65 -13.50 3.66
CA VAL A 396 -21.46 -12.95 4.32
C VAL A 396 -21.35 -13.56 5.72
N ILE A 397 -20.17 -14.05 6.06
CA ILE A 397 -19.89 -14.69 7.34
C ILE A 397 -19.13 -13.71 8.23
N THR A 398 -19.71 -13.39 9.39
CA THR A 398 -19.08 -12.54 10.41
C THR A 398 -17.93 -13.28 11.09
N PRO A 399 -16.74 -12.66 11.21
CA PRO A 399 -15.62 -13.23 11.93
C PRO A 399 -15.91 -13.40 13.43
N GLU A 400 -15.61 -14.57 13.99
CA GLU A 400 -15.65 -14.81 15.44
C GLU A 400 -14.28 -14.52 16.03
N HIS A 401 -14.18 -13.52 16.92
CA HIS A 401 -12.93 -13.11 17.55
C HIS A 401 -12.49 -14.07 18.65
N HIS A 402 -11.23 -14.42 18.64
CA HIS A 402 -10.56 -15.25 19.65
C HIS A 402 -9.30 -14.55 20.14
N ARG A 403 -8.92 -14.81 21.39
CA ARG A 403 -7.72 -14.26 21.98
C ARG A 403 -7.05 -15.33 22.85
N PHE A 404 -5.72 -15.36 22.82
CA PHE A 404 -4.93 -16.17 23.73
C PHE A 404 -3.64 -15.41 24.10
N THR A 405 -2.96 -15.85 25.15
CA THR A 405 -1.70 -15.28 25.60
C THR A 405 -0.58 -16.27 25.24
N ASP A 406 0.49 -15.75 24.62
CA ASP A 406 1.67 -16.56 24.31
C ASP A 406 2.55 -16.80 25.54
N ALA A 407 3.64 -17.54 25.37
CA ALA A 407 4.57 -17.89 26.45
C ALA A 407 5.29 -16.68 27.07
N ASP A 408 5.42 -15.61 26.32
CA ASP A 408 6.09 -14.36 26.76
C ASP A 408 5.10 -13.34 27.34
N GLY A 409 3.80 -13.67 27.40
CA GLY A 409 2.74 -12.83 27.98
C GLY A 409 2.09 -11.85 27.00
N PHE A 410 2.36 -11.96 25.70
CA PHE A 410 1.68 -11.15 24.69
C PHE A 410 0.30 -11.71 24.35
N GLU A 411 -0.69 -10.84 24.27
CA GLU A 411 -2.00 -11.20 23.75
C GLU A 411 -1.99 -11.28 22.22
N ILE A 412 -2.42 -12.42 21.71
CA ILE A 412 -2.55 -12.70 20.27
C ILE A 412 -4.02 -12.69 19.91
N ASP A 413 -4.42 -11.79 19.01
CA ASP A 413 -5.76 -11.76 18.44
C ASP A 413 -5.84 -12.65 17.21
N GLY A 414 -6.94 -13.37 17.08
CA GLY A 414 -7.24 -14.20 15.92
C GLY A 414 -8.73 -14.37 15.73
N TRP A 415 -9.12 -14.90 14.59
CA TRP A 415 -10.51 -15.02 14.20
C TRP A 415 -10.78 -16.34 13.50
N ALA A 416 -12.05 -16.69 13.49
CA ALA A 416 -12.58 -17.81 12.72
C ALA A 416 -13.78 -17.36 11.89
N LEU A 417 -13.82 -17.73 10.61
CA LEU A 417 -15.04 -17.76 9.81
C LEU A 417 -15.59 -19.19 9.80
N ARG A 418 -16.85 -19.35 10.15
CA ARG A 418 -17.54 -20.65 9.97
C ARG A 418 -17.90 -20.87 8.51
N PRO A 419 -18.01 -22.11 8.04
CA PRO A 419 -18.52 -22.38 6.72
C PRO A 419 -19.97 -21.89 6.57
N ALA A 420 -20.27 -21.29 5.42
CA ALA A 420 -21.66 -20.95 5.08
C ALA A 420 -22.52 -22.21 5.09
N GLY A 421 -23.71 -22.12 5.70
CA GLY A 421 -24.57 -23.28 5.87
C GLY A 421 -24.03 -24.31 6.87
N PHE A 422 -23.30 -23.87 7.90
CA PHE A 422 -22.83 -24.72 8.99
C PHE A 422 -23.97 -25.55 9.58
N GLU A 423 -23.73 -26.85 9.78
CA GLU A 423 -24.68 -27.80 10.37
C GLU A 423 -24.00 -28.51 11.56
N GLU A 424 -24.67 -28.55 12.70
CA GLU A 424 -24.21 -29.32 13.86
C GLU A 424 -24.05 -30.82 13.53
N GLY A 425 -23.00 -31.44 14.09
CA GLY A 425 -22.72 -32.87 13.89
C GLY A 425 -22.01 -33.22 12.60
N LYS A 426 -21.78 -32.29 11.70
CA LYS A 426 -20.90 -32.48 10.53
C LYS A 426 -19.45 -32.16 10.87
N THR A 427 -18.54 -32.80 10.14
CA THR A 427 -17.10 -32.57 10.23
C THR A 427 -16.64 -31.71 9.05
N TYR A 428 -15.79 -30.72 9.31
CA TYR A 428 -15.36 -29.72 8.33
C TYR A 428 -13.85 -29.66 8.16
N PRO A 429 -13.36 -29.31 6.96
CA PRO A 429 -11.98 -28.90 6.76
C PRO A 429 -11.75 -27.47 7.26
N ALA A 430 -10.48 -27.10 7.47
CA ALA A 430 -10.11 -25.71 7.77
C ALA A 430 -8.89 -25.24 6.97
N ILE A 431 -8.75 -23.92 6.88
CA ILE A 431 -7.59 -23.24 6.28
C ILE A 431 -7.03 -22.27 7.31
N LEU A 432 -5.74 -22.38 7.63
CA LEU A 432 -5.00 -21.35 8.33
C LEU A 432 -4.44 -20.35 7.31
N HIS A 433 -4.88 -19.09 7.40
CA HIS A 433 -4.41 -18.01 6.54
C HIS A 433 -3.46 -17.08 7.28
N ILE A 434 -2.29 -16.81 6.69
CA ILE A 434 -1.21 -16.01 7.28
C ILE A 434 -1.00 -14.77 6.44
N HIS A 435 -1.09 -13.56 7.05
CA HIS A 435 -0.89 -12.29 6.36
C HIS A 435 0.57 -12.06 5.94
N GLY A 436 0.77 -11.12 5.03
CA GLY A 436 2.08 -10.64 4.62
C GLY A 436 2.67 -9.61 5.60
N GLY A 437 3.81 -9.05 5.29
CA GLY A 437 4.45 -8.00 6.08
C GLY A 437 5.87 -8.36 6.50
N PRO A 438 6.16 -8.75 7.75
CA PRO A 438 5.30 -9.16 8.88
C PRO A 438 4.50 -8.04 9.52
N ARG A 439 4.99 -6.78 9.50
CA ARG A 439 4.30 -5.63 10.08
C ARG A 439 3.11 -5.20 9.20
N SER A 440 2.07 -6.01 9.21
CA SER A 440 0.72 -5.84 8.72
C SER A 440 -0.22 -6.49 9.72
N LEU A 441 -1.51 -6.54 9.49
CA LEU A 441 -2.44 -7.23 10.38
C LEU A 441 -3.75 -7.56 9.69
N PHE A 442 -4.41 -8.59 10.18
CA PHE A 442 -5.83 -8.83 9.94
C PHE A 442 -6.70 -8.12 10.97
N GLY A 443 -7.97 -7.92 10.61
CA GLY A 443 -9.03 -7.46 11.48
C GLY A 443 -10.34 -8.17 11.15
N GLU A 444 -11.43 -7.55 11.56
CA GLU A 444 -12.80 -8.03 11.29
C GLU A 444 -13.34 -7.53 9.95
N LEU A 445 -12.49 -6.93 9.11
CA LEU A 445 -12.89 -6.39 7.82
C LEU A 445 -13.31 -7.49 6.86
N TYR A 446 -14.23 -7.16 5.97
CA TYR A 446 -14.54 -8.02 4.84
C TYR A 446 -13.26 -8.37 4.07
N HIS A 447 -13.01 -9.67 3.87
CA HIS A 447 -11.90 -10.19 3.08
C HIS A 447 -12.45 -11.20 2.08
N HIS A 448 -12.43 -10.87 0.81
CA HIS A 448 -13.16 -11.61 -0.23
C HIS A 448 -12.67 -13.06 -0.37
N GLU A 449 -11.35 -13.28 -0.42
CA GLU A 449 -10.76 -14.62 -0.51
C GLU A 449 -11.21 -15.51 0.66
N MET A 450 -11.22 -14.98 1.90
CA MET A 450 -11.68 -15.72 3.07
C MET A 450 -13.18 -16.02 3.02
N GLN A 451 -13.99 -15.08 2.54
CA GLN A 451 -15.42 -15.29 2.36
C GLN A 451 -15.72 -16.36 1.30
N VAL A 452 -14.94 -16.37 0.20
CA VAL A 452 -15.05 -17.43 -0.83
C VAL A 452 -14.77 -18.81 -0.22
N TRP A 453 -13.73 -18.94 0.59
CA TRP A 453 -13.42 -20.23 1.24
C TRP A 453 -14.49 -20.65 2.24
N ALA A 454 -14.99 -19.71 3.05
CA ALA A 454 -16.08 -19.99 3.98
C ALA A 454 -17.36 -20.42 3.23
N ASN A 455 -17.68 -19.78 2.11
CA ASN A 455 -18.81 -20.17 1.25
C ASN A 455 -18.58 -21.49 0.50
N ALA A 456 -17.31 -21.90 0.32
CA ALA A 456 -16.95 -23.22 -0.21
C ALA A 456 -16.96 -24.35 0.85
N GLY A 457 -17.33 -24.05 2.10
CA GLY A 457 -17.51 -25.05 3.15
C GLY A 457 -16.31 -25.26 4.08
N TYR A 458 -15.34 -24.34 4.09
CA TYR A 458 -14.18 -24.38 4.98
C TYR A 458 -14.40 -23.51 6.22
N PHE A 459 -13.89 -23.93 7.37
CA PHE A 459 -13.50 -22.98 8.41
C PHE A 459 -12.28 -22.20 7.93
N VAL A 460 -12.23 -20.89 8.20
CA VAL A 460 -11.06 -20.07 7.91
C VAL A 460 -10.53 -19.49 9.21
N PHE A 461 -9.29 -19.84 9.57
CA PHE A 461 -8.60 -19.38 10.75
C PHE A 461 -7.51 -18.39 10.37
N TYR A 462 -7.43 -17.27 11.07
CA TYR A 462 -6.38 -16.27 10.86
C TYR A 462 -6.10 -15.51 12.15
N CYS A 463 -4.85 -15.10 12.36
CA CYS A 463 -4.45 -14.36 13.56
C CYS A 463 -3.33 -13.36 13.24
N ASN A 464 -3.05 -12.50 14.21
CA ASN A 464 -1.95 -11.57 14.20
C ASN A 464 -0.85 -12.07 15.14
N PRO A 465 0.13 -12.87 14.66
CA PRO A 465 1.24 -13.32 15.47
C PRO A 465 2.14 -12.14 15.85
N ARG A 466 3.04 -12.30 16.78
CA ARG A 466 4.11 -11.32 17.04
C ARG A 466 4.84 -10.99 15.74
N GLY A 467 5.20 -9.73 15.56
CA GLY A 467 5.65 -9.17 14.29
C GLY A 467 4.57 -8.38 13.55
N SER A 468 3.28 -8.60 13.88
CA SER A 468 2.16 -7.82 13.32
C SER A 468 2.11 -6.40 13.87
N ASP A 469 1.39 -5.52 13.19
CA ASP A 469 1.14 -4.15 13.63
C ASP A 469 -0.01 -4.05 14.66
N GLY A 470 -0.36 -2.83 15.10
CA GLY A 470 -1.50 -2.50 15.93
C GLY A 470 -1.26 -2.51 17.45
N LYS A 471 -0.25 -3.23 17.95
CA LYS A 471 0.04 -3.35 19.38
C LYS A 471 1.36 -2.70 19.84
N GLY A 472 1.98 -1.91 18.95
CA GLY A 472 3.20 -1.16 19.22
C GLY A 472 4.49 -1.92 18.93
N ASP A 473 5.61 -1.23 19.13
CA ASP A 473 6.92 -1.69 18.67
C ASP A 473 7.38 -2.99 19.32
N ALA A 474 7.11 -3.19 20.61
CA ALA A 474 7.51 -4.42 21.31
C ALA A 474 6.80 -5.67 20.78
N PHE A 475 5.53 -5.55 20.37
CA PHE A 475 4.77 -6.62 19.73
C PHE A 475 5.24 -6.87 18.29
N ALA A 476 5.54 -5.79 17.56
CA ALA A 476 5.99 -5.84 16.17
C ALA A 476 7.45 -6.29 16.01
N ASP A 477 8.19 -6.44 17.13
CA ASP A 477 9.61 -6.80 17.08
C ASP A 477 9.80 -8.28 16.74
N VAL A 478 10.18 -8.52 15.49
CA VAL A 478 10.72 -9.80 14.99
C VAL A 478 12.12 -9.64 14.39
N TRP A 479 12.79 -8.56 14.74
CA TRP A 479 14.12 -8.21 14.21
C TRP A 479 15.19 -9.24 14.58
N GLY A 480 15.56 -10.07 13.62
CA GLY A 480 16.45 -11.21 13.78
C GLY A 480 15.80 -12.44 14.42
N HIS A 481 14.44 -12.56 14.36
CA HIS A 481 13.70 -13.63 15.03
C HIS A 481 12.59 -14.26 14.13
N TYR A 482 12.71 -14.15 12.81
CA TYR A 482 11.75 -14.80 11.90
C TYR A 482 11.78 -16.33 12.06
N GLY A 483 10.61 -16.93 12.07
CA GLY A 483 10.45 -18.37 12.21
C GLY A 483 10.65 -18.89 13.64
N THR A 484 10.56 -18.03 14.64
CA THR A 484 10.65 -18.37 16.06
C THR A 484 9.28 -18.20 16.74
N TYR A 485 9.11 -17.19 17.60
CA TYR A 485 7.85 -16.97 18.30
C TYR A 485 6.68 -16.58 17.38
N ASP A 486 6.92 -16.03 16.22
CA ASP A 486 5.91 -15.83 15.16
C ASP A 486 5.36 -17.18 14.65
N TYR A 487 6.24 -18.16 14.41
CA TYR A 487 5.86 -19.54 14.10
C TYR A 487 5.13 -20.22 15.27
N ASP A 488 5.65 -20.09 16.50
CA ASP A 488 5.06 -20.67 17.70
C ASP A 488 3.65 -20.14 17.95
N ASN A 489 3.42 -18.82 17.75
CA ASN A 489 2.09 -18.22 17.86
C ASN A 489 1.09 -18.83 16.86
N LEU A 490 1.49 -19.06 15.61
CA LEU A 490 0.63 -19.70 14.60
C LEU A 490 0.28 -21.15 14.94
N MET A 491 1.27 -21.92 15.47
CA MET A 491 1.04 -23.29 15.90
C MET A 491 0.10 -23.34 17.11
N GLN A 492 0.33 -22.48 18.11
CA GLN A 492 -0.52 -22.35 19.30
C GLN A 492 -1.93 -21.88 18.93
N PHE A 493 -2.06 -20.90 18.04
CA PHE A 493 -3.37 -20.46 17.54
C PHE A 493 -4.14 -21.59 16.88
N THR A 494 -3.47 -22.41 16.06
CA THR A 494 -4.10 -23.58 15.45
C THR A 494 -4.63 -24.55 16.50
N ASP A 495 -3.90 -24.79 17.59
CA ASP A 495 -4.36 -25.63 18.70
C ASP A 495 -5.58 -25.04 19.42
N VAL A 496 -5.56 -23.72 19.66
CA VAL A 496 -6.69 -22.99 20.24
C VAL A 496 -7.94 -23.14 19.38
N MET A 497 -7.81 -23.00 18.05
CA MET A 497 -8.93 -23.12 17.11
C MET A 497 -9.48 -24.55 17.04
N LEU A 498 -8.62 -25.57 16.97
CA LEU A 498 -9.07 -26.96 16.96
C LEU A 498 -9.78 -27.35 18.26
N LYS A 499 -9.38 -26.77 19.39
CA LYS A 499 -10.07 -26.95 20.65
C LYS A 499 -11.42 -26.22 20.69
N ALA A 500 -11.49 -25.00 20.18
CA ALA A 500 -12.72 -24.19 20.13
C ALA A 500 -13.76 -24.77 19.15
N TYR A 501 -13.28 -25.40 18.08
CA TYR A 501 -14.10 -25.96 17.00
C TYR A 501 -13.86 -27.46 16.82
N PRO A 502 -14.35 -28.33 17.72
CA PRO A 502 -14.09 -29.78 17.68
C PRO A 502 -14.71 -30.48 16.47
N MET A 503 -15.57 -29.81 15.71
CA MET A 503 -16.09 -30.26 14.43
C MET A 503 -15.10 -30.09 13.26
N VAL A 504 -13.99 -29.40 13.45
CA VAL A 504 -12.92 -29.36 12.45
C VAL A 504 -12.09 -30.64 12.55
N ASP A 505 -11.91 -31.31 11.40
CA ASP A 505 -11.03 -32.48 11.31
C ASP A 505 -9.56 -32.05 11.31
N PRO A 506 -8.78 -32.38 12.35
CA PRO A 506 -7.36 -31.97 12.41
C PRO A 506 -6.52 -32.54 11.26
N ALA A 507 -6.94 -33.62 10.63
CA ALA A 507 -6.28 -34.21 9.46
C ALA A 507 -6.61 -33.47 8.15
N ARG A 508 -7.53 -32.52 8.18
CA ARG A 508 -7.99 -31.76 7.02
C ARG A 508 -7.78 -30.24 7.17
N VAL A 509 -6.71 -29.85 7.84
CA VAL A 509 -6.32 -28.46 7.97
C VAL A 509 -5.24 -28.13 6.94
N GLY A 510 -5.51 -27.16 6.06
CA GLY A 510 -4.54 -26.58 5.13
C GLY A 510 -3.90 -25.31 5.68
N VAL A 511 -2.77 -24.88 5.09
CA VAL A 511 -2.10 -23.62 5.43
C VAL A 511 -1.82 -22.81 4.17
N THR A 512 -2.02 -21.48 4.24
CA THR A 512 -1.72 -20.58 3.12
C THR A 512 -1.28 -19.21 3.62
N GLY A 513 -0.56 -18.50 2.77
CA GLY A 513 -0.20 -17.11 2.97
C GLY A 513 0.63 -16.56 1.82
N GLY A 514 0.66 -15.23 1.71
CA GLY A 514 1.41 -14.52 0.68
C GLY A 514 2.54 -13.68 1.25
N SER A 515 3.62 -13.47 0.48
CA SER A 515 4.77 -12.64 0.90
C SER A 515 5.44 -13.22 2.15
N TYR A 516 5.50 -12.46 3.24
CA TYR A 516 5.92 -13.01 4.55
C TYR A 516 5.06 -14.23 4.95
N GLY A 517 3.73 -14.20 4.72
CA GLY A 517 2.87 -15.37 4.94
C GLY A 517 3.25 -16.57 4.05
N GLY A 518 3.76 -16.32 2.84
CA GLY A 518 4.34 -17.34 1.97
C GLY A 518 5.69 -17.87 2.48
N PHE A 519 6.56 -17.00 2.99
CA PHE A 519 7.76 -17.40 3.74
C PHE A 519 7.38 -18.32 4.90
N MET A 520 6.42 -17.91 5.73
CA MET A 520 5.98 -18.67 6.90
C MET A 520 5.32 -19.99 6.48
N THR A 521 4.55 -20.03 5.39
CA THR A 521 4.00 -21.27 4.83
C THR A 521 5.12 -22.23 4.43
N ASN A 522 6.16 -21.75 3.73
CA ASN A 522 7.34 -22.54 3.38
C ASN A 522 8.10 -23.02 4.63
N TRP A 523 8.21 -22.16 5.66
CA TRP A 523 8.84 -22.48 6.92
C TRP A 523 8.09 -23.61 7.65
N ILE A 524 6.77 -23.47 7.77
CA ILE A 524 5.87 -24.45 8.43
C ILE A 524 6.02 -25.83 7.80
N ILE A 525 5.91 -25.94 6.46
CA ILE A 525 5.97 -27.26 5.80
C ILE A 525 7.35 -27.94 5.88
N GLY A 526 8.40 -27.16 6.15
CA GLY A 526 9.75 -27.68 6.42
C GLY A 526 9.98 -28.14 7.87
N HIS A 527 9.11 -27.73 8.81
CA HIS A 527 9.28 -27.97 10.25
C HIS A 527 8.18 -28.84 10.88
N THR A 528 7.03 -29.01 10.23
CA THR A 528 5.94 -29.87 10.71
C THR A 528 5.15 -30.48 9.56
N ASN A 529 4.61 -31.68 9.78
CA ASN A 529 3.70 -32.40 8.87
C ASN A 529 2.23 -32.29 9.31
N ARG A 530 1.91 -31.28 10.13
CA ARG A 530 0.58 -31.07 10.72
C ARG A 530 -0.50 -30.76 9.67
N PHE A 531 -0.12 -30.08 8.59
CA PHE A 531 -1.06 -29.60 7.58
C PHE A 531 -1.18 -30.58 6.42
N CYS A 532 -2.41 -30.85 5.98
CA CYS A 532 -2.68 -31.81 4.90
C CYS A 532 -2.34 -31.26 3.49
N ALA A 533 -2.31 -29.95 3.35
CA ALA A 533 -1.96 -29.27 2.11
C ALA A 533 -1.45 -27.85 2.41
N ALA A 534 -0.67 -27.29 1.50
CA ALA A 534 -0.20 -25.92 1.59
C ALA A 534 -0.37 -25.15 0.27
N VAL A 535 -0.64 -23.83 0.36
CA VAL A 535 -0.59 -22.92 -0.77
C VAL A 535 0.36 -21.78 -0.43
N SER A 536 1.54 -21.76 -1.05
CA SER A 536 2.58 -20.77 -0.83
C SER A 536 2.52 -19.73 -1.94
N GLN A 537 2.12 -18.49 -1.60
CA GLN A 537 1.88 -17.44 -2.59
C GLN A 537 3.00 -16.40 -2.52
N ARG A 538 3.54 -15.99 -3.71
CA ARG A 538 4.54 -14.91 -3.81
C ARG A 538 5.56 -14.94 -2.65
N SER A 539 6.14 -16.11 -2.43
CA SER A 539 6.83 -16.46 -1.21
C SER A 539 8.33 -16.19 -1.25
N ILE A 540 8.98 -16.35 -0.10
CA ILE A 540 10.43 -16.31 0.04
C ILE A 540 10.91 -17.71 0.42
N ALA A 541 11.95 -18.20 -0.25
CA ALA A 541 12.59 -19.49 0.03
C ALA A 541 14.01 -19.34 0.59
N ASN A 542 14.75 -18.31 0.13
CA ASN A 542 16.17 -18.16 0.44
C ASN A 542 16.53 -16.67 0.63
N TRP A 543 16.88 -16.29 1.85
CA TRP A 543 17.25 -14.92 2.18
C TRP A 543 18.55 -14.45 1.51
N ILE A 544 19.41 -15.38 1.05
CA ILE A 544 20.63 -15.04 0.32
C ILE A 544 20.30 -14.53 -1.08
N SER A 545 19.47 -15.26 -1.85
CA SER A 545 19.01 -14.79 -3.17
C SER A 545 18.14 -13.55 -3.06
N PHE A 546 17.25 -13.50 -2.09
CA PHE A 546 16.38 -12.36 -1.82
C PHE A 546 17.16 -11.04 -1.69
N GLU A 547 18.32 -11.04 -0.99
CA GLU A 547 19.17 -9.85 -0.80
C GLU A 547 19.62 -9.26 -2.13
N HIS A 548 19.95 -10.12 -3.11
CA HIS A 548 20.63 -9.69 -4.33
C HIS A 548 19.71 -9.52 -5.54
N THR A 549 18.44 -9.95 -5.43
CA THR A 549 17.56 -10.06 -6.60
C THR A 549 16.24 -9.31 -6.45
N THR A 550 15.99 -8.65 -5.33
CA THR A 550 14.70 -7.98 -5.08
C THR A 550 14.85 -6.47 -4.97
N ASP A 551 13.75 -5.77 -5.14
CA ASP A 551 13.70 -4.30 -5.09
C ASP A 551 14.04 -3.71 -3.72
N ILE A 552 13.91 -4.51 -2.65
CA ILE A 552 14.19 -4.14 -1.27
C ILE A 552 15.38 -4.89 -0.66
N GLY A 553 15.91 -5.90 -1.37
CA GLY A 553 16.93 -6.81 -0.85
C GLY A 553 18.19 -6.10 -0.35
N TYR A 554 18.63 -5.06 -1.03
CA TYR A 554 19.85 -4.31 -0.70
C TYR A 554 19.90 -3.73 0.72
N TYR A 555 18.75 -3.65 1.42
CA TYR A 555 18.67 -3.21 2.82
C TYR A 555 17.87 -4.16 3.71
N PHE A 556 16.98 -5.00 3.16
CA PHE A 556 15.96 -5.72 3.92
C PHE A 556 16.58 -6.68 4.95
N ASN A 557 17.54 -7.52 4.53
CA ASN A 557 18.13 -8.50 5.44
C ASN A 557 18.80 -7.84 6.65
N LEU A 558 19.55 -6.77 6.43
CA LEU A 558 20.17 -6.05 7.56
C LEU A 558 19.11 -5.46 8.51
N MET A 559 18.03 -4.92 7.94
CA MET A 559 16.96 -4.25 8.69
C MET A 559 15.93 -5.20 9.32
N GLN A 560 15.86 -6.47 8.89
CA GLN A 560 14.92 -7.46 9.41
C GLN A 560 15.61 -8.62 10.12
N HIS A 561 16.79 -9.02 9.65
CA HIS A 561 17.50 -10.20 10.18
C HIS A 561 18.77 -9.86 10.96
N LYS A 562 19.14 -8.58 11.10
CA LYS A 562 20.43 -8.14 11.71
C LYS A 562 21.65 -8.75 11.01
N ALA A 563 21.50 -9.19 9.76
CA ALA A 563 22.52 -9.87 9.00
C ALA A 563 22.41 -9.52 7.51
N ASN A 564 23.50 -9.63 6.80
CA ASN A 564 23.56 -9.62 5.35
C ASN A 564 24.57 -10.68 4.86
N THR A 565 24.61 -10.95 3.57
CA THR A 565 25.46 -11.98 2.99
C THR A 565 26.96 -11.75 3.24
N ARG A 566 27.39 -10.50 3.39
CA ARG A 566 28.80 -10.16 3.67
C ARG A 566 29.20 -10.40 5.13
N GLN A 567 28.24 -10.29 6.06
CA GLN A 567 28.50 -10.40 7.50
C GLN A 567 28.22 -11.81 8.03
N ASN A 568 27.09 -12.41 7.64
CA ASN A 568 26.68 -13.71 8.17
C ASN A 568 25.74 -14.47 7.20
N ALA A 569 26.30 -14.93 6.08
CA ALA A 569 25.54 -15.70 5.08
C ALA A 569 25.03 -17.04 5.63
N SER A 570 25.77 -17.68 6.56
CA SER A 570 25.35 -18.94 7.18
C SER A 570 24.06 -18.77 7.98
N TYR A 571 23.93 -17.70 8.75
CA TYR A 571 22.71 -17.40 9.47
C TYR A 571 21.51 -17.16 8.53
N LEU A 572 21.71 -16.41 7.44
CA LEU A 572 20.66 -16.21 6.44
C LEU A 572 20.20 -17.53 5.82
N TRP A 573 21.12 -18.47 5.60
CA TRP A 573 20.79 -19.84 5.17
C TRP A 573 20.02 -20.61 6.25
N ASP A 574 20.40 -20.46 7.52
CA ASP A 574 19.76 -21.15 8.65
C ASP A 574 18.30 -20.74 8.84
N ILE A 575 17.96 -19.50 8.52
CA ILE A 575 16.56 -18.99 8.57
C ILE A 575 15.85 -19.07 7.21
N SER A 576 16.46 -19.68 6.19
CA SER A 576 15.86 -19.85 4.87
C SER A 576 15.03 -21.13 4.78
N PRO A 577 13.74 -21.08 4.40
CA PRO A 577 12.88 -22.25 4.26
C PRO A 577 13.47 -23.34 3.33
N LEU A 578 14.17 -22.92 2.27
CA LEU A 578 14.77 -23.84 1.29
C LEU A 578 15.74 -24.85 1.93
N LYS A 579 16.41 -24.49 3.02
CA LYS A 579 17.27 -25.37 3.80
C LYS A 579 16.51 -26.59 4.32
N TYR A 580 15.26 -26.41 4.68
CA TYR A 580 14.40 -27.42 5.32
C TYR A 580 13.45 -28.10 4.35
N ALA A 581 13.49 -27.76 3.08
CA ALA A 581 12.69 -28.40 2.04
C ALA A 581 12.82 -29.94 2.03
N PRO A 582 13.99 -30.57 2.33
CA PRO A 582 14.10 -32.02 2.43
C PRO A 582 13.20 -32.69 3.46
N ASN A 583 12.70 -31.95 4.45
CA ASN A 583 11.81 -32.48 5.48
C ASN A 583 10.33 -32.44 5.06
N CYS A 584 10.00 -31.73 3.99
CA CYS A 584 8.62 -31.47 3.59
C CYS A 584 7.99 -32.69 2.94
N THR A 585 6.84 -33.09 3.47
CA THR A 585 5.97 -34.12 2.87
C THR A 585 4.59 -33.60 2.48
N THR A 586 4.28 -32.35 2.86
CA THR A 586 2.99 -31.71 2.62
C THR A 586 2.81 -31.36 1.14
N PRO A 587 1.75 -31.85 0.47
CA PRO A 587 1.41 -31.45 -0.90
C PRO A 587 1.27 -29.92 -0.99
N THR A 588 2.01 -29.28 -1.91
CA THR A 588 2.11 -27.83 -1.95
C THR A 588 1.84 -27.25 -3.34
N LEU A 589 0.94 -26.27 -3.41
CA LEU A 589 0.75 -25.38 -4.56
C LEU A 589 1.55 -24.10 -4.34
N PHE A 590 2.36 -23.73 -5.31
CA PHE A 590 3.01 -22.42 -5.38
C PHE A 590 2.27 -21.53 -6.37
N ILE A 591 2.00 -20.28 -5.95
CA ILE A 591 1.43 -19.23 -6.79
C ILE A 591 2.42 -18.08 -6.83
N HIS A 592 2.87 -17.70 -8.03
CA HIS A 592 3.87 -16.64 -8.21
C HIS A 592 3.63 -15.87 -9.50
N SER A 593 4.27 -14.71 -9.62
CA SER A 593 4.16 -13.83 -10.79
C SER A 593 5.54 -13.57 -11.40
N GLU A 594 5.60 -13.41 -12.71
CA GLU A 594 6.89 -13.18 -13.42
C GLU A 594 7.51 -11.84 -13.09
N GLU A 595 6.71 -10.81 -12.83
CA GLU A 595 7.17 -9.46 -12.49
C GLU A 595 6.99 -9.13 -11.00
N ASP A 596 6.99 -10.15 -10.15
CA ASP A 596 7.12 -9.98 -8.72
C ASP A 596 8.57 -9.62 -8.36
N TYR A 597 8.84 -8.33 -8.37
CA TYR A 597 10.17 -7.81 -8.01
C TYR A 597 10.38 -7.65 -6.50
N ARG A 598 9.35 -7.89 -5.68
CA ARG A 598 9.38 -7.85 -4.22
C ARG A 598 9.85 -9.18 -3.60
N CYS A 599 9.23 -10.28 -4.01
CA CYS A 599 9.65 -11.65 -3.70
C CYS A 599 9.88 -12.34 -5.03
N TRP A 600 11.04 -12.11 -5.64
CA TRP A 600 11.23 -12.44 -7.05
C TRP A 600 10.93 -13.90 -7.37
N MET A 601 10.37 -14.13 -8.54
CA MET A 601 9.91 -15.43 -9.05
C MET A 601 10.82 -16.63 -8.72
N PRO A 602 12.18 -16.56 -8.79
CA PRO A 602 13.07 -17.65 -8.40
C PRO A 602 12.88 -18.18 -6.98
N GLU A 603 12.33 -17.40 -6.07
CA GLU A 603 12.05 -17.86 -4.71
C GLU A 603 11.00 -18.98 -4.72
N GLY A 604 9.88 -18.79 -5.41
CA GLY A 604 8.86 -19.82 -5.59
C GLY A 604 9.36 -21.01 -6.41
N LEU A 605 10.12 -20.77 -7.49
CA LEU A 605 10.72 -21.80 -8.32
C LEU A 605 11.70 -22.68 -7.54
N SER A 606 12.53 -22.08 -6.67
CA SER A 606 13.53 -22.81 -5.90
C SER A 606 12.86 -23.79 -4.93
N MET A 607 11.84 -23.34 -4.19
CA MET A 607 11.12 -24.20 -3.25
C MET A 607 10.34 -25.30 -3.99
N PHE A 608 9.62 -24.97 -5.06
CA PHE A 608 8.95 -25.96 -5.92
C PHE A 608 9.91 -27.03 -6.42
N THR A 609 11.07 -26.62 -6.94
CA THR A 609 12.08 -27.53 -7.48
C THR A 609 12.64 -28.45 -6.40
N ALA A 610 12.94 -27.90 -5.20
CA ALA A 610 13.44 -28.70 -4.08
C ALA A 610 12.42 -29.76 -3.63
N LEU A 611 11.13 -29.43 -3.57
CA LEU A 611 10.08 -30.40 -3.25
C LEU A 611 9.96 -31.49 -4.34
N LYS A 612 10.09 -31.12 -5.62
CA LYS A 612 10.06 -32.10 -6.71
C LYS A 612 11.23 -33.07 -6.68
N PHE A 613 12.42 -32.62 -6.30
CA PHE A 613 13.62 -33.47 -6.22
C PHE A 613 13.46 -34.63 -5.21
N GLN A 614 12.73 -34.39 -4.15
CA GLN A 614 12.47 -35.44 -3.13
C GLN A 614 11.16 -36.22 -3.31
N GLY A 615 10.44 -35.94 -4.41
CA GLY A 615 9.19 -36.63 -4.72
C GLY A 615 7.96 -36.12 -3.96
N CYS A 616 8.06 -35.01 -3.24
CA CYS A 616 6.91 -34.38 -2.61
C CYS A 616 5.94 -33.83 -3.68
N PRO A 617 4.62 -34.09 -3.56
CA PRO A 617 3.64 -33.57 -4.50
C PRO A 617 3.67 -32.05 -4.51
N ALA A 618 4.03 -31.46 -5.63
CA ALA A 618 4.09 -30.02 -5.79
C ALA A 618 3.62 -29.58 -7.18
N LYS A 619 2.94 -28.42 -7.24
CA LYS A 619 2.52 -27.71 -8.45
C LYS A 619 2.90 -26.25 -8.36
N LEU A 620 3.28 -25.64 -9.46
CA LEU A 620 3.52 -24.20 -9.58
C LEU A 620 2.53 -23.61 -10.59
N CYS A 621 1.86 -22.51 -10.20
CA CYS A 621 1.11 -21.63 -11.07
C CYS A 621 1.88 -20.31 -11.19
N LEU A 622 2.31 -19.98 -12.40
CA LEU A 622 3.05 -18.75 -12.68
C LEU A 622 2.20 -17.84 -13.55
N PHE A 623 1.94 -16.63 -13.04
CA PHE A 623 1.16 -15.61 -13.73
C PHE A 623 2.09 -14.71 -14.57
N HIS A 624 1.75 -14.54 -15.85
CA HIS A 624 2.49 -13.68 -16.77
C HIS A 624 2.08 -12.22 -16.57
N GLY A 625 3.07 -11.31 -16.61
CA GLY A 625 2.85 -9.87 -16.54
C GLY A 625 2.33 -9.33 -15.21
N GLU A 626 2.13 -10.19 -14.21
CA GLU A 626 1.62 -9.80 -12.89
C GLU A 626 2.74 -9.43 -11.91
N ASN A 627 2.40 -8.54 -10.97
CA ASN A 627 3.27 -8.06 -9.90
C ASN A 627 3.13 -8.91 -8.61
N HIS A 628 3.72 -8.42 -7.51
CA HIS A 628 3.65 -9.06 -6.20
C HIS A 628 2.22 -9.22 -5.67
N GLU A 629 1.37 -8.25 -5.88
CA GLU A 629 -0.01 -8.24 -5.38
C GLU A 629 -0.99 -9.04 -6.25
N LEU A 630 -0.60 -9.48 -7.46
CA LEU A 630 -1.51 -10.05 -8.47
C LEU A 630 -2.66 -9.07 -8.78
N SER A 631 -2.36 -7.80 -8.93
CA SER A 631 -3.35 -6.72 -9.00
C SER A 631 -3.23 -5.86 -10.24
N ARG A 632 -2.37 -6.19 -11.17
CA ARG A 632 -2.28 -5.50 -12.45
C ARG A 632 -3.45 -5.85 -13.35
N SER A 633 -3.82 -4.86 -14.16
CA SER A 633 -4.60 -5.08 -15.36
C SER A 633 -3.64 -5.32 -16.53
N GLY A 634 -3.85 -6.37 -17.29
CA GLY A 634 -3.01 -6.66 -18.44
C GLY A 634 -3.46 -7.90 -19.17
#